data_bdf350f3b98d774d4fe1c946cbe9fab0
#
_entry.id   bdf350f3b98d774d4fe1c946cbe9fab0
#
_cell.length_a   1.000
_cell.length_b   1.000
_cell.length_c   1.000
_cell.angle_alpha   90.00
_cell.angle_beta   90.00
_cell.angle_gamma   90.00
#
_symmetry.space_group_name_H-M   'P 1'
#
loop_
_entity.id
_entity.type
_entity.pdbx_description
1 polymer ?
#
loop_
_entity_poly.entity_id
_entity_poly.type
_entity_poly.pdbx_seq_one_letter_code
_entity_poly.pdbx_strand_id
1 'polypeptide(L)'
;MAAPRSAGQRLDHHTLEKYENIWFGIATVMILLLFVTVLASFFSGTYPSLNGEGGHHITGVKNGRLNPKNFAATPFATPGLRQNADGSYEAFVIARAFQFEPAVLKVPVGQPVTIHVTSADVLHGYFIEGTNINATAIPGQVSSFTTTFRRPGTLNLICNEYCGTGHHNMINSVKVEVQEP
;
A
#
# COMPACT_ATOMS: atom_id res chain seq x y z
N MET A 1 -15.49 -56.72 24.69
CA MET A 1 -14.47 -57.04 23.70
C MET A 1 -14.13 -55.80 22.92
N ALA A 2 -12.96 -55.20 23.16
CA ALA A 2 -12.49 -54.00 22.42
C ALA A 2 -11.74 -54.49 21.17
N ALA A 3 -12.09 -53.96 19.99
CA ALA A 3 -11.41 -54.25 18.73
C ALA A 3 -9.96 -53.78 18.77
N PRO A 4 -8.98 -54.53 18.21
CA PRO A 4 -7.62 -54.14 18.19
C PRO A 4 -7.44 -52.89 17.30
N ARG A 5 -6.79 -51.84 17.86
CA ARG A 5 -6.35 -50.70 17.08
C ARG A 5 -5.36 -51.18 16.00
N SER A 6 -5.65 -50.93 14.75
CA SER A 6 -4.70 -51.17 13.65
C SER A 6 -3.38 -50.43 13.94
N ALA A 7 -2.30 -51.17 14.08
CA ALA A 7 -0.96 -50.61 14.13
C ALA A 7 -0.74 -49.80 12.85
N GLY A 8 -0.60 -48.48 12.96
CA GLY A 8 -0.29 -47.61 11.84
C GLY A 8 0.94 -48.17 11.12
N GLN A 9 0.83 -48.38 9.85
CA GLN A 9 1.90 -48.89 8.98
C GLN A 9 3.04 -47.85 9.07
N ARG A 10 4.15 -48.24 9.73
CA ARG A 10 5.35 -47.41 9.77
C ARG A 10 5.91 -47.34 8.37
N LEU A 11 6.05 -46.13 7.82
CA LEU A 11 6.70 -45.93 6.53
C LEU A 11 8.14 -46.44 6.61
N ASP A 12 8.57 -47.17 5.59
CA ASP A 12 9.93 -47.64 5.45
C ASP A 12 10.91 -46.46 5.37
N HIS A 13 12.09 -46.60 5.99
CA HIS A 13 13.13 -45.57 6.07
C HIS A 13 13.50 -45.02 4.67
N HIS A 14 13.66 -45.92 3.70
CA HIS A 14 13.98 -45.53 2.32
C HIS A 14 12.88 -44.68 1.67
N THR A 15 11.62 -44.96 1.99
CA THR A 15 10.48 -44.17 1.52
C THR A 15 10.48 -42.76 2.15
N LEU A 16 10.81 -42.65 3.44
CA LEU A 16 10.93 -41.36 4.14
C LEU A 16 12.06 -40.51 3.55
N GLU A 17 13.26 -41.08 3.37
CA GLU A 17 14.38 -40.38 2.74
C GLU A 17 14.06 -39.88 1.33
N LYS A 18 13.31 -40.66 0.55
CA LYS A 18 12.87 -40.24 -0.79
C LYS A 18 11.93 -39.02 -0.73
N TYR A 19 10.98 -39.00 0.19
CA TYR A 19 10.10 -37.84 0.36
C TYR A 19 10.87 -36.62 0.89
N GLU A 20 11.79 -36.79 1.83
CA GLU A 20 12.64 -35.73 2.31
C GLU A 20 13.46 -35.09 1.18
N ASN A 21 14.13 -35.89 0.35
CA ASN A 21 14.89 -35.39 -0.79
C ASN A 21 14.02 -34.64 -1.81
N ILE A 22 12.78 -35.12 -2.06
CA ILE A 22 11.82 -34.42 -2.93
C ILE A 22 11.46 -33.06 -2.32
N TRP A 23 11.13 -33.02 -1.04
CA TRP A 23 10.79 -31.77 -0.34
C TRP A 23 11.96 -30.78 -0.31
N PHE A 24 13.17 -31.25 -0.02
CA PHE A 24 14.38 -30.40 -0.09
C PHE A 24 14.60 -29.87 -1.51
N GLY A 25 14.41 -30.69 -2.53
CA GLY A 25 14.49 -30.25 -3.92
C GLY A 25 13.49 -29.15 -4.24
N ILE A 26 12.21 -29.33 -3.88
CA ILE A 26 11.15 -28.34 -4.07
C ILE A 26 11.47 -27.04 -3.32
N ALA A 27 11.85 -27.15 -2.04
CA ALA A 27 12.21 -25.98 -1.22
C ALA A 27 13.38 -25.20 -1.81
N THR A 28 14.41 -25.91 -2.27
CA THR A 28 15.59 -25.29 -2.90
C THR A 28 15.19 -24.52 -4.18
N VAL A 29 14.38 -25.12 -5.04
CA VAL A 29 13.89 -24.46 -6.26
C VAL A 29 13.08 -23.22 -5.92
N MET A 30 12.17 -23.31 -4.93
CA MET A 30 11.37 -22.16 -4.48
C MET A 30 12.24 -21.02 -3.93
N ILE A 31 13.26 -21.34 -3.13
CA ILE A 31 14.20 -20.33 -2.59
C ILE A 31 14.96 -19.64 -3.73
N LEU A 32 15.46 -20.42 -4.70
CA LEU A 32 16.17 -19.85 -5.85
C LEU A 32 15.27 -18.95 -6.71
N LEU A 33 14.02 -19.37 -6.96
CA LEU A 33 13.04 -18.54 -7.68
C LEU A 33 12.75 -17.25 -6.92
N LEU A 34 12.53 -17.32 -5.61
CA LEU A 34 12.32 -16.13 -4.78
C LEU A 34 13.55 -15.21 -4.81
N PHE A 35 14.74 -15.75 -4.69
CA PHE A 35 15.97 -14.97 -4.76
C PHE A 35 16.14 -14.27 -6.09
N VAL A 36 15.90 -14.97 -7.21
CA VAL A 36 15.96 -14.37 -8.56
C VAL A 36 14.91 -13.27 -8.72
N THR A 37 13.67 -13.47 -8.25
CA THR A 37 12.63 -12.44 -8.34
C THR A 37 12.95 -11.22 -7.50
N VAL A 38 13.51 -11.38 -6.30
CA VAL A 38 13.96 -10.26 -5.45
C VAL A 38 15.10 -9.50 -6.13
N LEU A 39 16.09 -10.18 -6.68
CA LEU A 39 17.17 -9.53 -7.43
C LEU A 39 16.65 -8.80 -8.66
N ALA A 40 15.78 -9.42 -9.44
CA ALA A 40 15.18 -8.80 -10.62
C ALA A 40 14.39 -7.54 -10.23
N SER A 41 13.62 -7.58 -9.15
CA SER A 41 12.89 -6.42 -8.60
C SER A 41 13.83 -5.31 -8.16
N PHE A 42 14.94 -5.67 -7.51
CA PHE A 42 15.96 -4.70 -7.07
C PHE A 42 16.60 -3.96 -8.25
N PHE A 43 17.03 -4.70 -9.28
CA PHE A 43 17.69 -4.09 -10.46
C PHE A 43 16.72 -3.38 -11.39
N SER A 44 15.48 -3.86 -11.53
CA SER A 44 14.46 -3.23 -12.37
C SER A 44 13.77 -2.03 -11.68
N GLY A 45 13.92 -1.91 -10.37
CA GLY A 45 13.18 -0.94 -9.55
C GLY A 45 11.67 -1.17 -9.55
N THR A 46 11.22 -2.35 -9.95
CA THR A 46 9.81 -2.77 -9.97
C THR A 46 9.55 -3.62 -8.75
N TYR A 47 8.59 -3.22 -7.92
CA TYR A 47 8.15 -4.03 -6.78
C TYR A 47 6.87 -4.76 -7.18
N PRO A 48 6.76 -6.07 -6.93
CA PRO A 48 5.52 -6.79 -7.19
C PRO A 48 4.41 -6.21 -6.32
N SER A 49 3.35 -5.72 -6.97
CA SER A 49 2.14 -5.30 -6.28
C SER A 49 1.26 -6.52 -6.05
N LEU A 50 0.95 -6.83 -4.79
CA LEU A 50 0.03 -7.91 -4.45
C LEU A 50 -1.42 -7.62 -4.88
N ASN A 51 -1.73 -6.40 -5.25
CA ASN A 51 -3.08 -5.96 -5.61
C ASN A 51 -3.40 -6.03 -7.11
N GLY A 52 -2.53 -6.64 -7.93
CA GLY A 52 -2.84 -7.00 -9.33
C GLY A 52 -3.30 -5.88 -10.27
N GLU A 53 -3.39 -4.65 -9.80
CA GLU A 53 -3.79 -3.51 -10.60
C GLU A 53 -2.56 -2.87 -11.24
N GLY A 54 -2.58 -2.81 -12.55
CA GLY A 54 -1.60 -2.09 -13.35
C GLY A 54 -1.43 -0.69 -12.78
N GLY A 55 -0.18 -0.32 -12.52
CA GLY A 55 0.15 0.93 -11.83
C GLY A 55 -0.63 2.11 -12.42
N HIS A 56 -1.33 2.85 -11.57
CA HIS A 56 -2.03 4.07 -11.96
C HIS A 56 -1.08 4.98 -12.72
N HIS A 57 -1.45 5.29 -13.97
CA HIS A 57 -0.63 6.17 -14.81
C HIS A 57 -0.83 7.62 -14.37
N ILE A 58 0.07 8.10 -13.53
CA ILE A 58 0.05 9.48 -13.04
C ILE A 58 1.02 10.31 -13.89
N THR A 59 0.54 11.40 -14.48
CA THR A 59 1.38 12.31 -15.27
C THR A 59 2.58 12.80 -14.44
N GLY A 60 3.79 12.70 -15.02
CA GLY A 60 5.03 13.12 -14.35
C GLY A 60 5.57 12.13 -13.32
N VAL A 61 4.90 11.00 -13.11
CA VAL A 61 5.37 9.89 -12.26
C VAL A 61 5.82 8.75 -13.17
N LYS A 62 7.05 8.26 -12.98
CA LYS A 62 7.62 7.14 -13.75
C LYS A 62 7.90 5.97 -12.80
N ASN A 63 7.28 4.82 -13.05
CA ASN A 63 7.42 3.61 -12.21
C ASN A 63 7.18 3.89 -10.71
N GLY A 64 6.12 4.67 -10.40
CA GLY A 64 5.81 5.07 -9.03
C GLY A 64 6.78 6.06 -8.40
N ARG A 65 7.68 6.69 -9.19
CA ARG A 65 8.70 7.62 -8.71
C ARG A 65 8.51 9.02 -9.30
N LEU A 66 8.77 10.02 -8.47
CA LEU A 66 8.75 11.45 -8.80
C LEU A 66 9.90 12.19 -8.11
N ASN A 67 10.13 13.45 -8.49
CA ASN A 67 11.08 14.31 -7.77
C ASN A 67 10.40 14.92 -6.53
N PRO A 68 10.80 14.55 -5.30
CA PRO A 68 10.14 15.02 -4.07
C PRO A 68 10.34 16.52 -3.81
N LYS A 69 11.30 17.16 -4.52
CA LYS A 69 11.55 18.60 -4.42
C LYS A 69 10.82 19.43 -5.48
N ASN A 70 10.19 18.78 -6.47
CA ASN A 70 9.48 19.47 -7.55
C ASN A 70 8.26 18.69 -8.01
N PHE A 71 7.09 19.13 -7.60
CA PHE A 71 5.80 18.54 -7.99
C PHE A 71 5.14 19.23 -9.19
N ALA A 72 5.72 20.32 -9.74
CA ALA A 72 5.08 21.20 -10.73
C ALA A 72 4.57 20.46 -11.99
N ALA A 73 5.26 19.42 -12.42
CA ALA A 73 4.88 18.60 -13.58
C ALA A 73 3.97 17.41 -13.23
N THR A 74 3.44 17.34 -12.03
CA THR A 74 2.61 16.24 -11.53
C THR A 74 1.28 16.76 -10.98
N PRO A 75 0.26 15.91 -10.83
CA PRO A 75 -0.98 16.28 -10.15
C PRO A 75 -0.80 16.72 -8.68
N PHE A 76 0.31 16.37 -8.07
CA PHE A 76 0.67 16.82 -6.72
C PHE A 76 0.96 18.33 -6.63
N ALA A 77 1.11 19.05 -7.75
CA ALA A 77 1.21 20.51 -7.74
C ALA A 77 -0.01 21.21 -7.10
N THR A 78 -1.17 20.56 -7.17
CA THR A 78 -2.41 21.02 -6.52
C THR A 78 -3.03 19.85 -5.76
N PRO A 79 -2.61 19.58 -4.51
CA PRO A 79 -3.13 18.49 -3.71
C PRO A 79 -4.63 18.61 -3.45
N GLY A 80 -5.31 17.49 -3.30
CA GLY A 80 -6.74 17.43 -3.05
C GLY A 80 -7.46 16.39 -3.91
N LEU A 81 -8.80 16.38 -3.80
CA LEU A 81 -9.67 15.50 -4.58
C LEU A 81 -9.90 16.09 -5.98
N ARG A 82 -9.94 15.22 -6.97
CA ARG A 82 -10.34 15.52 -8.35
C ARG A 82 -11.33 14.48 -8.83
N GLN A 83 -12.26 14.92 -9.67
CA GLN A 83 -13.09 14.01 -10.45
C GLN A 83 -12.55 13.97 -11.88
N ASN A 84 -12.31 12.77 -12.38
CA ASN A 84 -11.87 12.53 -13.75
C ASN A 84 -13.05 12.64 -14.73
N ALA A 85 -12.76 12.72 -16.02
CA ALA A 85 -13.77 12.80 -17.08
C ALA A 85 -14.67 11.55 -17.16
N ASP A 86 -14.19 10.41 -16.69
CA ASP A 86 -14.94 9.14 -16.59
C ASP A 86 -15.80 9.03 -15.34
N GLY A 87 -15.80 10.06 -14.47
CA GLY A 87 -16.54 10.09 -13.22
C GLY A 87 -15.81 9.49 -12.02
N SER A 88 -14.65 8.87 -12.20
CA SER A 88 -13.83 8.34 -11.09
C SER A 88 -13.22 9.47 -10.26
N TYR A 89 -12.87 9.15 -9.01
CA TYR A 89 -12.26 10.10 -8.08
C TYR A 89 -10.82 9.73 -7.78
N GLU A 90 -9.94 10.74 -7.87
CA GLU A 90 -8.54 10.64 -7.46
C GLU A 90 -8.23 11.73 -6.43
N ALA A 91 -7.47 11.36 -5.40
CA ALA A 91 -7.00 12.29 -4.39
C ALA A 91 -5.47 12.28 -4.35
N PHE A 92 -4.86 13.45 -4.38
CA PHE A 92 -3.42 13.63 -4.31
C PHE A 92 -3.06 14.27 -2.97
N VAL A 93 -2.21 13.59 -2.19
CA VAL A 93 -1.83 14.01 -0.85
C VAL A 93 -0.32 14.05 -0.73
N ILE A 94 0.20 15.15 -0.18
CA ILE A 94 1.62 15.30 0.13
C ILE A 94 1.78 15.32 1.65
N ALA A 95 2.67 14.46 2.17
CA ALA A 95 3.13 14.54 3.54
C ALA A 95 4.33 15.47 3.63
N ARG A 96 4.34 16.36 4.63
CA ARG A 96 5.44 17.24 5.01
C ARG A 96 5.57 17.25 6.53
N ALA A 97 6.69 17.67 7.07
CA ALA A 97 6.89 17.85 8.49
C ALA A 97 6.17 19.14 8.97
N PHE A 98 5.09 19.08 9.69
CA PHE A 98 4.39 17.99 10.36
C PHE A 98 2.90 18.06 9.98
N GLN A 99 2.60 17.96 8.72
CA GLN A 99 1.25 18.13 8.18
C GLN A 99 1.04 17.32 6.89
N PHE A 100 -0.21 17.07 6.55
CA PHE A 100 -0.60 16.61 5.22
C PHE A 100 -1.20 17.76 4.42
N GLU A 101 -0.96 17.75 3.11
CA GLU A 101 -1.59 18.66 2.16
C GLU A 101 -2.50 17.86 1.21
N PRO A 102 -3.80 18.16 1.17
CA PRO A 102 -4.51 19.19 1.94
C PRO A 102 -4.65 18.80 3.42
N ALA A 103 -4.76 19.81 4.30
CA ALA A 103 -4.98 19.59 5.73
C ALA A 103 -6.32 18.90 6.03
N VAL A 104 -7.31 19.11 5.17
CA VAL A 104 -8.60 18.41 5.18
C VAL A 104 -8.84 17.85 3.80
N LEU A 105 -8.83 16.54 3.67
CA LEU A 105 -9.21 15.85 2.44
C LEU A 105 -10.72 15.61 2.45
N LYS A 106 -11.44 16.24 1.52
CA LYS A 106 -12.88 16.02 1.32
C LYS A 106 -13.10 14.94 0.29
N VAL A 107 -13.93 13.94 0.62
CA VAL A 107 -14.20 12.78 -0.25
C VAL A 107 -15.70 12.48 -0.29
N PRO A 108 -16.23 11.96 -1.41
CA PRO A 108 -17.63 11.59 -1.51
C PRO A 108 -17.94 10.31 -0.74
N VAL A 109 -19.11 10.25 -0.12
CA VAL A 109 -19.62 9.02 0.49
C VAL A 109 -20.05 8.03 -0.59
N GLY A 110 -19.72 6.76 -0.38
CA GLY A 110 -20.21 5.66 -1.23
C GLY A 110 -19.48 5.48 -2.56
N GLN A 111 -18.64 6.43 -2.96
CA GLN A 111 -17.89 6.35 -4.21
C GLN A 111 -16.47 5.81 -3.97
N PRO A 112 -15.91 5.02 -4.91
CA PRO A 112 -14.51 4.64 -4.86
C PRO A 112 -13.63 5.86 -5.12
N VAL A 113 -12.63 6.05 -4.26
CA VAL A 113 -11.63 7.10 -4.36
C VAL A 113 -10.26 6.46 -4.41
N THR A 114 -9.47 6.74 -5.43
CA THR A 114 -8.07 6.35 -5.50
C THR A 114 -7.21 7.45 -4.86
N ILE A 115 -6.53 7.11 -3.79
CA ILE A 115 -5.67 8.04 -3.06
C ILE A 115 -4.22 7.76 -3.43
N HIS A 116 -3.53 8.81 -3.86
CA HIS A 116 -2.11 8.84 -4.15
C HIS A 116 -1.42 9.67 -3.09
N VAL A 117 -0.47 9.07 -2.36
CA VAL A 117 0.27 9.76 -1.33
C VAL A 117 1.77 9.69 -1.58
N THR A 118 2.46 10.79 -1.33
CA THR A 118 3.92 10.90 -1.38
C THR A 118 4.42 11.79 -0.26
N SER A 119 5.73 11.84 -0.05
CA SER A 119 6.37 12.77 0.88
C SER A 119 7.26 13.75 0.14
N ALA A 120 7.35 14.98 0.67
CA ALA A 120 8.24 16.02 0.16
C ALA A 120 9.57 16.11 0.91
N ASP A 121 9.71 15.47 2.07
CA ASP A 121 10.86 15.64 2.97
C ASP A 121 11.36 14.33 3.58
N VAL A 122 10.69 13.81 4.60
CA VAL A 122 11.07 12.59 5.30
C VAL A 122 10.01 11.51 5.13
N LEU A 123 10.24 10.35 5.70
CA LEU A 123 9.27 9.27 5.75
C LEU A 123 8.14 9.62 6.73
N HIS A 124 6.88 9.41 6.31
CA HIS A 124 5.68 9.58 7.14
C HIS A 124 4.79 8.36 7.04
N GLY A 125 4.00 8.09 8.08
CA GLY A 125 2.87 7.19 8.00
C GLY A 125 1.64 7.92 7.43
N TYR A 126 0.77 7.19 6.75
CA TYR A 126 -0.52 7.66 6.25
C TYR A 126 -1.60 6.69 6.71
N PHE A 127 -2.17 6.96 7.86
CA PHE A 127 -3.17 6.10 8.49
C PHE A 127 -4.49 6.85 8.65
N ILE A 128 -5.57 6.31 8.07
CA ILE A 128 -6.93 6.84 8.26
C ILE A 128 -7.64 5.97 9.26
N GLU A 129 -7.93 6.53 10.43
CA GLU A 129 -8.58 5.84 11.54
C GLU A 129 -9.96 5.30 11.13
N GLY A 130 -10.30 4.10 11.59
CA GLY A 130 -11.56 3.45 11.26
C GLY A 130 -11.64 2.86 9.85
N THR A 131 -10.52 2.83 9.12
CA THR A 131 -10.40 2.20 7.79
C THR A 131 -9.27 1.17 7.77
N ASN A 132 -9.13 0.44 6.67
CA ASN A 132 -7.98 -0.43 6.42
C ASN A 132 -6.81 0.29 5.72
N ILE A 133 -6.84 1.63 5.67
CA ILE A 133 -5.79 2.43 5.02
C ILE A 133 -4.66 2.64 6.02
N ASN A 134 -3.51 2.02 5.72
CA ASN A 134 -2.27 2.22 6.44
C ASN A 134 -1.12 2.09 5.43
N ALA A 135 -0.55 3.20 5.05
CA ALA A 135 0.48 3.28 4.03
C ALA A 135 1.66 4.14 4.51
N THR A 136 2.81 3.94 3.89
CA THR A 136 4.00 4.75 4.14
C THR A 136 4.19 5.75 3.00
N ALA A 137 4.28 7.04 3.33
CA ALA A 137 4.63 8.11 2.41
C ALA A 137 6.15 8.27 2.37
N ILE A 138 6.77 7.83 1.28
CA ILE A 138 8.23 7.83 1.10
C ILE A 138 8.62 8.94 0.12
N PRO A 139 9.65 9.76 0.43
CA PRO A 139 10.12 10.79 -0.48
C PRO A 139 10.52 10.21 -1.84
N GLY A 140 9.97 10.78 -2.92
CA GLY A 140 10.25 10.34 -4.29
C GLY A 140 9.51 9.08 -4.73
N GLN A 141 8.63 8.51 -3.90
CA GLN A 141 7.75 7.40 -4.27
C GLN A 141 6.28 7.80 -4.11
N VAL A 142 5.41 7.19 -4.91
CA VAL A 142 3.96 7.36 -4.80
C VAL A 142 3.36 6.04 -4.37
N SER A 143 2.69 6.04 -3.23
CA SER A 143 1.83 4.95 -2.79
C SER A 143 0.40 5.23 -3.26
N SER A 144 -0.25 4.25 -3.89
CA SER A 144 -1.59 4.40 -4.45
C SER A 144 -2.49 3.28 -3.95
N PHE A 145 -3.69 3.62 -3.53
CA PHE A 145 -4.70 2.66 -3.08
C PHE A 145 -6.10 3.21 -3.31
N THR A 146 -7.05 2.32 -3.57
CA THR A 146 -8.46 2.67 -3.78
C THR A 146 -9.29 2.23 -2.57
N THR A 147 -10.16 3.12 -2.12
CA THR A 147 -11.08 2.85 -1.01
C THR A 147 -12.44 3.46 -1.24
N THR A 148 -13.44 2.97 -0.51
CA THR A 148 -14.80 3.54 -0.50
C THR A 148 -15.19 3.88 0.93
N PHE A 149 -15.46 5.15 1.17
CA PHE A 149 -15.94 5.66 2.46
C PHE A 149 -17.47 5.49 2.53
N ARG A 150 -17.94 4.56 3.34
CA ARG A 150 -19.35 4.13 3.33
C ARG A 150 -20.28 4.98 4.18
N ARG A 151 -19.75 5.82 5.06
CA ARG A 151 -20.54 6.65 6.00
C ARG A 151 -20.03 8.09 5.97
N PRO A 152 -20.92 9.08 5.96
CA PRO A 152 -20.50 10.47 6.11
C PRO A 152 -19.92 10.70 7.52
N GLY A 153 -19.03 11.67 7.64
CA GLY A 153 -18.39 12.02 8.90
C GLY A 153 -16.98 12.55 8.74
N THR A 154 -16.30 12.72 9.86
CA THR A 154 -14.89 13.14 9.88
C THR A 154 -14.06 12.02 10.50
N LEU A 155 -13.02 11.61 9.80
CA LEU A 155 -12.06 10.59 10.23
C LEU A 155 -10.72 11.27 10.49
N ASN A 156 -9.97 10.78 11.48
CA ASN A 156 -8.61 11.24 11.72
C ASN A 156 -7.66 10.67 10.67
N LEU A 157 -6.80 11.53 10.15
CA LEU A 157 -5.65 11.17 9.32
C LEU A 157 -4.39 11.37 10.16
N ILE A 158 -3.72 10.29 10.50
CA ILE A 158 -2.65 10.26 11.49
C ILE A 158 -1.35 9.83 10.83
N CYS A 159 -0.28 10.56 11.10
CA CYS A 159 1.07 10.08 10.83
C CYS A 159 1.46 9.07 11.92
N ASN A 160 1.56 7.79 11.57
CA ASN A 160 1.91 6.72 12.51
C ASN A 160 3.36 6.21 12.34
N GLU A 161 4.19 6.94 11.58
CA GLU A 161 5.62 6.70 11.42
C GLU A 161 6.40 7.92 11.93
N TYR A 162 7.42 7.70 12.76
CA TYR A 162 8.18 8.82 13.33
C TYR A 162 8.84 9.68 12.26
N CYS A 163 8.44 10.94 12.17
CA CYS A 163 8.88 11.91 11.17
C CYS A 163 9.64 13.12 11.74
N GLY A 164 9.95 13.12 13.03
CA GLY A 164 10.69 14.21 13.70
C GLY A 164 10.02 14.73 14.96
N THR A 165 10.49 15.85 15.49
CA THR A 165 10.09 16.41 16.80
C THR A 165 8.63 16.79 16.91
N GLY A 166 7.98 17.19 15.80
CA GLY A 166 6.56 17.54 15.75
C GLY A 166 5.62 16.37 15.38
N HIS A 167 6.14 15.15 15.28
CA HIS A 167 5.39 13.97 14.88
C HIS A 167 4.09 13.76 15.65
N HIS A 168 4.11 13.94 16.97
CA HIS A 168 2.94 13.75 17.84
C HIS A 168 1.78 14.72 17.55
N ASN A 169 2.03 15.82 16.85
CA ASN A 169 1.00 16.79 16.43
C ASN A 169 0.53 16.61 14.98
N MET A 170 1.10 15.63 14.25
CA MET A 170 0.77 15.42 12.84
C MET A 170 -0.51 14.61 12.70
N ILE A 171 -1.62 15.26 13.02
CA ILE A 171 -2.98 14.72 12.90
C ILE A 171 -3.79 15.69 12.05
N ASN A 172 -4.37 15.18 10.95
CA ASN A 172 -5.24 15.90 10.04
C ASN A 172 -6.59 15.20 9.96
N SER A 173 -7.43 15.54 9.01
CA SER A 173 -8.75 14.91 8.87
C SER A 173 -9.13 14.59 7.44
N VAL A 174 -9.93 13.53 7.29
CA VAL A 174 -10.66 13.20 6.07
C VAL A 174 -12.13 13.47 6.32
N LYS A 175 -12.75 14.38 5.57
CA LYS A 175 -14.17 14.63 5.60
C LYS A 175 -14.86 13.81 4.52
N VAL A 176 -15.74 12.92 4.95
CA VAL A 176 -16.61 12.14 4.07
C VAL A 176 -17.94 12.90 3.94
N GLU A 177 -18.19 13.48 2.79
CA GLU A 177 -19.36 14.35 2.55
C GLU A 177 -20.35 13.68 1.59
N VAL A 178 -21.64 13.90 1.81
CA VAL A 178 -22.67 13.59 0.81
C VAL A 178 -22.51 14.63 -0.30
N GLN A 179 -22.34 14.18 -1.54
CA GLN A 179 -22.39 15.10 -2.67
C GLN A 179 -23.85 15.48 -2.87
N GLU A 180 -24.14 16.77 -2.80
CA GLU A 180 -25.41 17.28 -3.30
C GLU A 180 -25.42 17.14 -4.82
N PRO A 181 -26.54 16.69 -5.40
CA PRO A 181 -26.67 16.47 -6.84
C PRO A 181 -26.56 17.76 -7.67
#